data_7a622eaddd881b840fef336c5110bcb9
#
_entry.id   7a622eaddd881b840fef336c5110bcb9
#
_cell.length_a   1.000
_cell.length_b   1.000
_cell.length_c   1.000
_cell.angle_alpha   90.00
_cell.angle_beta   90.00
_cell.angle_gamma   90.00
#
_symmetry.space_group_name_H-M   'P 1'
#
loop_
_entity.id
_entity.type
_entity.pdbx_description
1 polymer ?
#
loop_
_entity_poly.entity_id
_entity_poly.type
_entity_poly.pdbx_seq_one_letter_code
_entity_poly.pdbx_strand_id
1 'polypeptide(L)'
;MSNELKAVIGIMRTSNILVDDLKRTLKQYPINSTEFSVLEFLYSKGEKNIQEIRDRILLASGSATYVVNNLEQKGYVVRKVCDSDKRVTFIKLTKKGEDLMTEIFPIHKENTKEIFSELTDEEIKTLKNILLKIKR
;
A
#
# COMPACT_ATOMS: atom_id res chain seq x y z
N MET A 1 -6.28 17.41 -27.96
CA MET A 1 -5.85 17.02 -26.59
C MET A 1 -4.42 16.52 -26.64
N SER A 2 -3.57 17.03 -25.77
CA SER A 2 -2.17 16.65 -25.72
C SER A 2 -1.97 15.21 -25.24
N ASN A 3 -0.78 14.68 -25.52
CA ASN A 3 -0.41 13.34 -25.03
C ASN A 3 -0.33 13.30 -23.51
N GLU A 4 0.13 14.37 -22.89
CA GLU A 4 0.17 14.46 -21.43
C GLU A 4 -1.20 14.32 -20.81
N LEU A 5 -2.21 15.02 -21.36
CA LEU A 5 -3.59 14.90 -20.87
C LEU A 5 -4.17 13.52 -21.10
N LYS A 6 -3.84 12.88 -22.24
CA LYS A 6 -4.26 11.50 -22.51
C LYS A 6 -3.61 10.54 -21.51
N ALA A 7 -2.35 10.78 -21.16
CA ALA A 7 -1.64 9.98 -20.17
C ALA A 7 -2.31 10.11 -18.80
N VAL A 8 -2.73 11.32 -18.40
CA VAL A 8 -3.47 11.54 -17.15
C VAL A 8 -4.73 10.68 -17.13
N ILE A 9 -5.50 10.69 -18.20
CA ILE A 9 -6.74 9.87 -18.30
C ILE A 9 -6.40 8.40 -18.13
N GLY A 10 -5.35 7.92 -18.80
CA GLY A 10 -4.90 6.53 -18.70
C GLY A 10 -4.48 6.14 -17.30
N ILE A 11 -3.72 7.01 -16.64
CA ILE A 11 -3.25 6.78 -15.27
C ILE A 11 -4.44 6.73 -14.31
N MET A 12 -5.38 7.69 -14.43
CA MET A 12 -6.55 7.73 -13.55
C MET A 12 -7.45 6.51 -13.74
N ARG A 13 -7.67 6.10 -14.98
CA ARG A 13 -8.44 4.90 -15.29
C ARG A 13 -7.78 3.66 -14.69
N THR A 14 -6.47 3.53 -14.88
CA THR A 14 -5.70 2.39 -14.36
C THR A 14 -5.71 2.36 -12.85
N SER A 15 -5.55 3.52 -12.22
CA SER A 15 -5.65 3.64 -10.77
C SER A 15 -6.98 3.13 -10.25
N ASN A 16 -8.08 3.49 -10.92
CA ASN A 16 -9.42 3.02 -10.54
C ASN A 16 -9.54 1.50 -10.66
N ILE A 17 -9.00 0.93 -11.73
CA ILE A 17 -8.99 -0.54 -11.91
C ILE A 17 -8.27 -1.22 -10.75
N LEU A 18 -7.10 -0.71 -10.38
CA LEU A 18 -6.29 -1.28 -9.31
C LEU A 18 -6.96 -1.15 -7.95
N VAL A 19 -7.55 0.01 -7.67
CA VAL A 19 -8.26 0.25 -6.41
C VAL A 19 -9.49 -0.64 -6.30
N ASP A 20 -10.27 -0.76 -7.37
CA ASP A 20 -11.47 -1.60 -7.38
C ASP A 20 -11.12 -3.08 -7.18
N ASP A 21 -10.05 -3.53 -7.83
CA ASP A 21 -9.56 -4.90 -7.66
C ASP A 21 -9.17 -5.18 -6.22
N LEU A 22 -8.42 -4.26 -5.61
CA LEU A 22 -8.01 -4.39 -4.21
C LEU A 22 -9.23 -4.42 -3.28
N LYS A 23 -10.20 -3.54 -3.51
CA LYS A 23 -11.44 -3.52 -2.71
C LYS A 23 -12.18 -4.86 -2.79
N ARG A 24 -12.25 -5.46 -3.97
CA ARG A 24 -12.88 -6.78 -4.12
C ARG A 24 -12.11 -7.85 -3.35
N THR A 25 -10.78 -7.84 -3.44
CA THR A 25 -9.94 -8.78 -2.69
C THR A 25 -10.17 -8.65 -1.20
N LEU A 26 -10.28 -7.43 -0.69
CA LEU A 26 -10.40 -7.15 0.73
C LEU A 26 -11.82 -7.31 1.29
N LYS A 27 -12.80 -7.54 0.44
CA LYS A 27 -14.21 -7.60 0.86
C LYS A 27 -14.48 -8.61 1.98
N GLN A 28 -13.74 -9.71 2.00
CA GLN A 28 -13.88 -10.77 2.99
C GLN A 28 -13.00 -10.56 4.23
N TYR A 29 -12.25 -9.48 4.28
CA TYR A 29 -11.28 -9.20 5.34
C TYR A 29 -11.68 -7.94 6.10
N PRO A 30 -11.31 -7.85 7.39
CA PRO A 30 -11.74 -6.73 8.24
C PRO A 30 -10.82 -5.50 8.11
N ILE A 31 -10.30 -5.23 6.92
CA ILE A 31 -9.46 -4.07 6.65
C ILE A 31 -9.88 -3.42 5.33
N ASN A 32 -9.67 -2.12 5.23
CA ASN A 32 -9.91 -1.36 4.00
C ASN A 32 -8.61 -1.18 3.19
N SER A 33 -8.70 -0.53 2.03
CA SER A 33 -7.57 -0.34 1.13
C SER A 33 -6.43 0.45 1.77
N THR A 34 -6.74 1.49 2.55
CA THR A 34 -5.74 2.32 3.21
C THR A 34 -5.02 1.52 4.30
N GLU A 35 -5.77 0.77 5.09
CA GLU A 35 -5.22 -0.12 6.10
C GLU A 35 -4.32 -1.18 5.46
N PHE A 36 -4.75 -1.74 4.33
CA PHE A 36 -3.94 -2.69 3.59
C PHE A 36 -2.62 -2.08 3.14
N SER A 37 -2.64 -0.83 2.64
CA SER A 37 -1.42 -0.14 2.21
C SER A 37 -0.39 -0.03 3.33
N VAL A 38 -0.83 0.28 4.54
CA VAL A 38 0.04 0.34 5.70
C VAL A 38 0.60 -1.04 6.04
N LEU A 39 -0.28 -2.04 6.12
CA LEU A 39 0.15 -3.41 6.44
C LEU A 39 1.10 -3.97 5.40
N GLU A 40 0.86 -3.71 4.11
CA GLU A 40 1.72 -4.15 3.02
C GLU A 40 3.11 -3.53 3.15
N PHE A 41 3.18 -2.24 3.47
CA PHE A 41 4.44 -1.55 3.67
C PHE A 41 5.24 -2.18 4.81
N LEU A 42 4.60 -2.42 5.96
CA LEU A 42 5.24 -3.06 7.10
C LEU A 42 5.63 -4.52 6.82
N TYR A 43 4.80 -5.23 6.07
CA TYR A 43 5.05 -6.62 5.70
C TYR A 43 6.25 -6.73 4.77
N SER A 44 6.36 -5.84 3.80
CA SER A 44 7.41 -5.87 2.77
C SER A 44 8.73 -5.27 3.26
N LYS A 45 8.68 -4.25 4.09
CA LYS A 45 9.86 -3.43 4.44
C LYS A 45 10.20 -3.44 5.93
N GLY A 46 9.44 -4.12 6.77
CA GLY A 46 9.66 -4.17 8.20
C GLY A 46 9.10 -2.96 8.93
N GLU A 47 9.43 -2.83 10.21
CA GLU A 47 8.92 -1.74 11.05
C GLU A 47 9.30 -0.37 10.48
N LYS A 48 8.37 0.60 10.64
CA LYS A 48 8.50 1.96 10.12
C LYS A 48 7.99 2.96 11.13
N ASN A 49 8.55 4.17 11.14
CA ASN A 49 8.01 5.24 11.96
C ASN A 49 6.78 5.85 11.27
N ILE A 50 6.05 6.69 12.00
CA ILE A 50 4.80 7.27 11.51
C ILE A 50 5.02 8.18 10.29
N GLN A 51 6.16 8.87 10.21
CA GLN A 51 6.46 9.76 9.09
C GLN A 51 6.66 8.96 7.80
N GLU A 52 7.37 7.84 7.89
CA GLU A 52 7.57 6.95 6.74
C GLU A 52 6.24 6.38 6.24
N ILE A 53 5.35 6.02 7.18
CA ILE A 53 4.01 5.54 6.83
C ILE A 53 3.20 6.66 6.18
N ARG A 54 3.26 7.87 6.73
CA ARG A 54 2.56 9.04 6.18
C ARG A 54 2.99 9.30 4.74
N ASP A 55 4.29 9.25 4.48
CA ASP A 55 4.83 9.48 3.14
C ASP A 55 4.37 8.41 2.15
N ARG A 56 4.27 7.16 2.62
CA ARG A 56 3.83 6.04 1.79
C ARG A 56 2.36 6.15 1.39
N ILE A 57 1.50 6.61 2.30
CA ILE A 57 0.05 6.67 2.07
C ILE A 57 -0.46 8.05 1.67
N LEU A 58 0.42 8.93 1.22
CA LEU A 58 0.05 10.31 0.80
C LEU A 58 -1.09 10.35 -0.19
N LEU A 59 -1.17 9.36 -1.08
CA LEU A 59 -2.20 9.32 -2.13
C LEU A 59 -3.51 8.72 -1.63
N ALA A 60 -3.55 8.16 -0.42
CA ALA A 60 -4.75 7.61 0.17
C ALA A 60 -5.44 8.68 1.02
N SER A 61 -6.76 8.60 1.12
CA SER A 61 -7.52 9.50 1.98
C SER A 61 -7.33 9.12 3.45
N GLY A 62 -7.21 10.12 4.31
CA GLY A 62 -7.16 9.93 5.74
C GLY A 62 -5.80 10.17 6.37
N SER A 63 -5.81 10.35 7.68
CA SER A 63 -4.61 10.57 8.48
C SER A 63 -3.88 9.26 8.75
N ALA A 64 -2.56 9.27 8.61
CA ALA A 64 -1.73 8.12 8.95
C ALA A 64 -1.93 7.69 10.40
N THR A 65 -2.02 8.67 11.31
CA THR A 65 -2.24 8.40 12.74
C THR A 65 -3.57 7.69 12.96
N TYR A 66 -4.64 8.16 12.30
CA TYR A 66 -5.96 7.54 12.39
C TYR A 66 -5.94 6.09 11.90
N VAL A 67 -5.31 5.85 10.76
CA VAL A 67 -5.22 4.50 10.19
C VAL A 67 -4.44 3.56 11.10
N VAL A 68 -3.30 4.04 11.62
CA VAL A 68 -2.46 3.25 12.54
C VAL A 68 -3.22 2.95 13.84
N ASN A 69 -3.96 3.92 14.37
CA ASN A 69 -4.78 3.70 15.57
C ASN A 69 -5.82 2.60 15.35
N ASN A 70 -6.48 2.61 14.19
CA ASN A 70 -7.45 1.58 13.85
C ASN A 70 -6.80 0.20 13.75
N LEU A 71 -5.63 0.13 13.12
CA LEU A 71 -4.90 -1.13 12.99
C LEU A 71 -4.43 -1.65 14.34
N GLU A 72 -4.02 -0.75 15.23
CA GLU A 72 -3.62 -1.11 16.58
C GLU A 72 -4.81 -1.67 17.38
N GLN A 73 -5.97 -1.02 17.28
CA GLN A 73 -7.20 -1.49 17.94
C GLN A 73 -7.62 -2.86 17.43
N LYS A 74 -7.44 -3.12 16.14
CA LYS A 74 -7.74 -4.42 15.53
C LYS A 74 -6.70 -5.49 15.88
N GLY A 75 -5.58 -5.09 16.49
CA GLY A 75 -4.54 -6.02 16.91
C GLY A 75 -3.54 -6.40 15.83
N TYR A 76 -3.51 -5.69 14.70
CA TYR A 76 -2.61 -6.01 13.59
C TYR A 76 -1.26 -5.35 13.68
N VAL A 77 -1.15 -4.25 14.41
CA VAL A 77 0.12 -3.55 14.62
C VAL A 77 0.28 -3.19 16.09
N VAL A 78 1.51 -2.90 16.46
CA VAL A 78 1.87 -2.44 17.81
C VAL A 78 2.88 -1.30 17.68
N ARG A 79 2.82 -0.36 18.61
CA ARG A 79 3.78 0.74 18.71
C ARG A 79 4.96 0.32 19.54
N LYS A 80 6.16 0.70 19.09
CA LYS A 80 7.40 0.42 19.79
C LYS A 80 8.23 1.70 19.84
N VAL A 81 8.51 2.18 21.05
CA VAL A 81 9.38 3.36 21.23
C VAL A 81 10.82 2.95 20.90
N CYS A 82 11.52 3.81 20.17
CA CYS A 82 12.90 3.57 19.80
C CYS A 82 13.79 3.68 21.04
N ASP A 83 14.62 2.66 21.30
CA ASP A 83 15.50 2.62 22.48
C ASP A 83 16.56 3.71 22.47
N SER A 84 17.07 4.05 21.28
CA SER A 84 18.12 5.07 21.12
C SER A 84 17.58 6.50 21.06
N ASP A 85 16.28 6.68 20.72
CA ASP A 85 15.64 8.00 20.66
C ASP A 85 14.15 7.85 20.98
N LYS A 86 13.78 8.19 22.23
CA LYS A 86 12.41 8.05 22.72
C LYS A 86 11.40 8.97 22.04
N ARG A 87 11.86 9.93 21.23
CA ARG A 87 10.99 10.78 20.43
C ARG A 87 10.46 10.07 19.19
N VAL A 88 11.06 8.93 18.83
CA VAL A 88 10.70 8.15 17.66
C VAL A 88 9.93 6.91 18.08
N THR A 89 8.78 6.69 17.46
CA THR A 89 7.94 5.50 17.66
C THR A 89 7.87 4.74 16.35
N PHE A 90 8.19 3.46 16.41
CA PHE A 90 8.04 2.56 15.28
C PHE A 90 6.71 1.82 15.35
N ILE A 91 6.16 1.52 14.19
CA ILE A 91 4.97 0.70 14.02
C ILE A 91 5.43 -0.64 13.48
N LYS A 92 4.98 -1.72 14.09
CA LYS A 92 5.42 -3.07 13.76
C LYS A 92 4.21 -3.98 13.63
N LEU A 93 4.25 -4.94 12.69
CA LEU A 93 3.24 -5.97 12.60
C LEU A 93 3.27 -6.87 13.84
N THR A 94 2.09 -7.21 14.34
CA THR A 94 1.92 -8.27 15.31
C THR A 94 1.89 -9.62 14.58
N LYS A 95 1.92 -10.72 15.32
CA LYS A 95 1.72 -12.06 14.73
C LYS A 95 0.40 -12.13 13.96
N LYS A 96 -0.65 -11.54 14.53
CA LYS A 96 -1.98 -11.47 13.89
C LYS A 96 -1.92 -10.71 12.58
N GLY A 97 -1.19 -9.59 12.55
CA GLY A 97 -0.99 -8.80 11.33
C GLY A 97 -0.20 -9.56 10.28
N GLU A 98 0.87 -10.23 10.68
CA GLU A 98 1.65 -11.07 9.77
C GLU A 98 0.81 -12.20 9.18
N ASP A 99 0.03 -12.88 10.00
CA ASP A 99 -0.83 -13.98 9.54
C ASP A 99 -1.85 -13.48 8.53
N LEU A 100 -2.46 -12.33 8.78
CA LEU A 100 -3.41 -11.72 7.86
C LEU A 100 -2.74 -11.43 6.51
N MET A 101 -1.56 -10.82 6.53
CA MET A 101 -0.85 -10.47 5.29
C MET A 101 -0.34 -11.70 4.54
N THR A 102 0.06 -12.73 5.27
CA THR A 102 0.47 -13.99 4.65
C THR A 102 -0.69 -14.63 3.88
N GLU A 103 -1.92 -14.42 4.34
CA GLU A 103 -3.13 -14.91 3.66
C GLU A 103 -3.51 -14.03 2.47
N ILE A 104 -3.53 -12.70 2.65
CA ILE A 104 -4.02 -11.76 1.62
C ILE A 104 -2.98 -11.55 0.51
N PHE A 105 -1.72 -11.44 0.86
CA PHE A 105 -0.68 -11.00 -0.07
C PHE A 105 -0.58 -11.88 -1.34
N PRO A 106 -0.61 -13.22 -1.24
CA PRO A 106 -0.56 -14.06 -2.45
C PRO A 106 -1.75 -13.84 -3.37
N ILE A 107 -2.94 -13.61 -2.81
CA ILE A 107 -4.15 -13.34 -3.60
C ILE A 107 -4.00 -12.01 -4.33
N HIS A 108 -3.58 -10.98 -3.62
CA HIS A 108 -3.33 -9.65 -4.19
C HIS A 108 -2.29 -9.71 -5.31
N LYS A 109 -1.19 -10.43 -5.07
CA LYS A 109 -0.11 -10.58 -6.03
C LYS A 109 -0.60 -11.25 -7.32
N GLU A 110 -1.39 -12.31 -7.20
CA GLU A 110 -1.92 -13.03 -8.35
C GLU A 110 -2.92 -12.19 -9.14
N ASN A 111 -3.82 -11.50 -8.44
CA ASN A 111 -4.79 -10.61 -9.09
C ASN A 111 -4.07 -9.47 -9.83
N THR A 112 -3.01 -8.93 -9.25
CA THR A 112 -2.21 -7.88 -9.87
C THR A 112 -1.55 -8.40 -11.14
N LYS A 113 -1.00 -9.61 -11.11
CA LYS A 113 -0.40 -10.23 -12.30
C LYS A 113 -1.41 -10.34 -13.44
N GLU A 114 -2.64 -10.71 -13.13
CA GLU A 114 -3.71 -10.79 -14.13
C GLU A 114 -3.97 -9.44 -14.79
N ILE A 115 -4.03 -8.38 -13.99
CA ILE A 115 -4.28 -7.02 -14.51
C ILE A 115 -3.17 -6.62 -15.49
N PHE A 116 -1.94 -7.04 -15.23
CA PHE A 116 -0.78 -6.71 -16.07
C PHE A 116 -0.48 -7.77 -17.13
N SER A 117 -1.36 -8.75 -17.33
CA SER A 117 -1.08 -9.92 -18.18
C SER A 117 -0.81 -9.62 -19.65
N GLU A 118 -1.35 -8.50 -20.17
CA GLU A 118 -1.12 -8.09 -21.55
C GLU A 118 0.24 -7.43 -21.78
N LEU A 119 0.98 -7.13 -20.70
CA LEU A 119 2.29 -6.50 -20.78
C LEU A 119 3.40 -7.53 -20.63
N THR A 120 4.48 -7.31 -21.38
CA THR A 120 5.72 -8.09 -21.18
C THR A 120 6.42 -7.63 -19.92
N ASP A 121 7.33 -8.44 -19.41
CA ASP A 121 8.15 -8.07 -18.23
C ASP A 121 8.94 -6.79 -18.50
N GLU A 122 9.46 -6.61 -19.71
CA GLU A 122 10.16 -5.39 -20.10
C GLU A 122 9.26 -4.17 -20.06
N GLU A 123 8.02 -4.31 -20.55
CA GLU A 123 7.05 -3.23 -20.52
C GLU A 123 6.68 -2.83 -19.10
N ILE A 124 6.50 -3.80 -18.21
CA ILE A 124 6.20 -3.54 -16.79
C ILE A 124 7.36 -2.77 -16.15
N LYS A 125 8.59 -3.20 -16.40
CA LYS A 125 9.79 -2.53 -15.89
C LYS A 125 9.89 -1.09 -16.41
N THR A 126 9.64 -0.89 -17.69
CA THR A 126 9.64 0.43 -18.32
C THR A 126 8.57 1.32 -17.71
N LEU A 127 7.35 0.80 -17.53
CA LEU A 127 6.25 1.52 -16.91
C LEU A 127 6.62 1.97 -15.49
N LYS A 128 7.16 1.05 -14.68
CA LYS A 128 7.60 1.38 -13.32
C LYS A 128 8.59 2.54 -13.34
N ASN A 129 9.59 2.48 -14.21
CA ASN A 129 10.63 3.51 -14.31
C ASN A 129 10.07 4.84 -14.80
N ILE A 130 9.14 4.81 -15.76
CA ILE A 130 8.49 6.03 -16.25
C ILE A 130 7.67 6.70 -15.15
N LEU A 131 6.89 5.93 -14.39
CA LEU A 131 6.08 6.47 -13.31
C LEU A 131 6.93 7.17 -12.25
N LEU A 132 8.13 6.65 -11.97
CA LEU A 132 9.05 7.26 -11.02
C LEU A 132 9.60 8.62 -11.48
N LYS A 133 9.55 8.91 -12.77
CA LYS A 133 10.00 10.20 -13.33
C LYS A 133 8.93 11.28 -13.19
N ILE A 134 7.68 10.92 -12.99
CA ILE A 134 6.57 11.87 -12.89
C ILE A 134 6.56 12.43 -11.46
N LYS A 135 6.92 13.70 -11.35
CA LYS A 135 6.99 14.38 -10.05
C LYS A 135 6.90 15.88 -10.25
N ARG A 136 6.67 16.57 -9.16
CA ARG A 136 6.52 18.01 -9.17
C ARG A 136 7.78 18.70 -8.69
#